data_c25d9988c4c382fdd2852c993d220c9b
#
_entry.id   c25d9988c4c382fdd2852c993d220c9b
#
_cell.length_a   1.000
_cell.length_b   1.000
_cell.length_c   1.000
_cell.angle_alpha   90.00
_cell.angle_beta   90.00
_cell.angle_gamma   90.00
#
_symmetry.space_group_name_H-M   'P 1'
#
loop_
_entity.id
_entity.type
_entity.pdbx_description
1 polymer ?
#
loop_
_entity_poly.entity_id
_entity_poly.type
_entity_poly.pdbx_seq_one_letter_code
_entity_poly.pdbx_strand_id
1 'polypeptide(L)'
;MHLDSIRFGITDWQHIDPTEHPGEIGVARWRTQQFGTVRVRLVEYSAGYRADHWCQKGHIVFCVAGELETELADGRRFRLVPGMSYQVADNAEPHRSRTGTGATLFIVD
;
A
#
# COMPACT_ATOMS: atom_id res chain seq x y z
N MET A 1 -14.65 -7.34 -0.13
CA MET A 1 -13.92 -7.73 1.10
C MET A 1 -14.92 -8.41 2.04
N HIS A 2 -14.61 -9.63 2.43
CA HIS A 2 -15.43 -10.40 3.36
C HIS A 2 -14.56 -10.83 4.55
N LEU A 3 -15.03 -10.57 5.76
CA LEU A 3 -14.29 -10.84 6.99
C LEU A 3 -14.86 -12.05 7.78
N ASP A 4 -15.89 -12.68 7.27
CA ASP A 4 -16.63 -13.74 7.95
C ASP A 4 -15.85 -15.05 8.13
N SER A 5 -14.77 -15.26 7.40
CA SER A 5 -13.94 -16.46 7.50
C SER A 5 -12.59 -16.24 8.19
N ILE A 6 -12.36 -15.05 8.74
CA ILE A 6 -11.09 -14.73 9.39
C ILE A 6 -11.14 -15.19 10.85
N ARG A 7 -10.21 -16.09 11.21
CA ARG A 7 -10.06 -16.55 12.59
C ARG A 7 -9.36 -15.47 13.43
N PHE A 8 -9.69 -15.38 14.69
CA PHE A 8 -8.95 -14.52 15.61
C PHE A 8 -7.47 -14.90 15.61
N GLY A 9 -6.62 -13.90 15.60
CA GLY A 9 -5.16 -14.05 15.65
C GLY A 9 -4.51 -12.70 15.86
N ILE A 10 -3.20 -12.74 16.10
CA ILE A 10 -2.38 -11.55 16.27
C ILE A 10 -1.25 -11.65 15.26
N THR A 11 -0.98 -10.56 14.55
CA THR A 11 0.14 -10.47 13.64
C THR A 11 1.19 -9.53 14.21
N ASP A 12 2.38 -10.06 14.44
CA ASP A 12 3.56 -9.24 14.73
C ASP A 12 4.30 -9.01 13.41
N TRP A 13 4.13 -7.84 12.83
CA TRP A 13 4.65 -7.52 11.51
C TRP A 13 6.17 -7.58 11.45
N GLN A 14 6.87 -7.38 12.57
CA GLN A 14 8.33 -7.48 12.62
C GLN A 14 8.82 -8.91 12.42
N HIS A 15 7.99 -9.91 12.70
CA HIS A 15 8.30 -11.32 12.53
C HIS A 15 7.90 -11.89 11.17
N ILE A 16 7.30 -11.08 10.31
CA ILE A 16 6.99 -11.47 8.93
C ILE A 16 8.13 -11.02 8.03
N ASP A 17 8.73 -11.98 7.32
CA ASP A 17 9.81 -11.67 6.38
C ASP A 17 9.27 -10.82 5.22
N PRO A 18 9.92 -9.70 4.93
CA PRO A 18 9.50 -8.87 3.80
C PRO A 18 9.91 -9.49 2.46
N THR A 19 9.10 -9.22 1.45
CA THR A 19 9.48 -9.43 0.05
C THR A 19 9.79 -8.09 -0.59
N GLU A 20 10.77 -8.07 -1.50
CA GLU A 20 11.16 -6.84 -2.17
C GLU A 20 10.52 -6.75 -3.55
N HIS A 21 10.00 -5.57 -3.86
CA HIS A 21 9.34 -5.27 -5.13
C HIS A 21 9.95 -3.98 -5.69
N PRO A 22 10.89 -4.09 -6.63
CA PRO A 22 11.49 -2.90 -7.25
C PRO A 22 10.44 -2.06 -7.96
N GLY A 23 10.52 -0.75 -7.78
CA GLY A 23 9.76 0.19 -8.58
C GLY A 23 10.54 0.60 -9.82
N GLU A 24 10.03 1.59 -10.53
CA GLU A 24 10.81 2.29 -11.57
C GLU A 24 12.04 2.95 -10.94
N ILE A 25 11.87 3.50 -9.74
CA ILE A 25 12.93 4.03 -8.88
C ILE A 25 12.69 3.47 -7.48
N GLY A 26 13.75 3.02 -6.82
CA GLY A 26 13.66 2.54 -5.45
C GLY A 26 12.98 1.17 -5.33
N VAL A 27 12.66 0.81 -4.10
CA VAL A 27 12.12 -0.51 -3.76
C VAL A 27 11.00 -0.38 -2.74
N ALA A 28 9.97 -1.23 -2.91
CA ALA A 28 8.93 -1.45 -1.90
C ALA A 28 9.21 -2.77 -1.18
N ARG A 29 9.11 -2.77 0.14
CA ARG A 29 9.24 -3.97 0.95
C ARG A 29 7.88 -4.30 1.56
N TRP A 30 7.36 -5.48 1.23
CA TRP A 30 6.03 -5.93 1.64
C TRP A 30 6.14 -7.00 2.72
N ARG A 31 5.45 -6.78 3.82
CA ARG A 31 5.12 -7.84 4.77
C ARG A 31 3.64 -8.13 4.58
N THR A 32 3.30 -9.38 4.28
CA THR A 32 1.96 -9.74 3.80
C THR A 32 1.35 -10.84 4.64
N GLN A 33 0.06 -10.67 4.97
CA GLN A 33 -0.79 -11.71 5.52
C GLN A 33 -2.01 -11.88 4.61
N GLN A 34 -2.38 -13.13 4.37
CA GLN A 34 -3.55 -13.46 3.57
C GLN A 34 -4.59 -14.14 4.46
N PHE A 35 -5.79 -13.57 4.50
CA PHE A 35 -6.90 -14.09 5.29
C PHE A 35 -8.07 -14.36 4.33
N GLY A 36 -8.17 -15.60 3.80
CA GLY A 36 -9.16 -15.87 2.76
C GLY A 36 -8.91 -14.99 1.54
N THR A 37 -9.89 -14.18 1.18
CA THR A 37 -9.79 -13.24 0.05
C THR A 37 -9.24 -11.88 0.44
N VAL A 38 -8.97 -11.65 1.73
CA VAL A 38 -8.46 -10.38 2.23
C VAL A 38 -6.94 -10.44 2.36
N ARG A 39 -6.26 -9.51 1.71
CA ARG A 39 -4.82 -9.35 1.82
C ARG A 39 -4.53 -8.12 2.67
N VAL A 40 -3.67 -8.27 3.67
CA VAL A 40 -3.23 -7.19 4.55
C VAL A 40 -1.72 -7.08 4.44
N ARG A 41 -1.23 -5.86 4.21
CA ARG A 41 0.20 -5.63 4.02
C ARG A 41 0.68 -4.45 4.85
N LEU A 42 1.86 -4.61 5.43
CA LEU A 42 2.65 -3.48 5.89
C LEU A 42 3.75 -3.26 4.84
N VAL A 43 3.75 -2.09 4.23
CA VAL A 43 4.59 -1.78 3.08
C VAL A 43 5.49 -0.60 3.42
N GLU A 44 6.79 -0.74 3.14
CA GLU A 44 7.77 0.33 3.30
C GLU A 44 8.31 0.70 1.93
N TYR A 45 8.22 1.98 1.57
CA TYR A 45 8.85 2.53 0.37
C TYR A 45 10.17 3.19 0.73
N SER A 46 11.22 2.88 -0.01
CA SER A 46 12.49 3.59 0.10
C SER A 46 12.34 5.05 -0.35
N ALA A 47 13.24 5.92 0.13
CA ALA A 47 13.26 7.30 -0.32
C ALA A 47 13.38 7.36 -1.84
N GLY A 48 12.56 8.18 -2.46
CA GLY A 48 12.51 8.32 -3.92
C GLY A 48 11.75 7.23 -4.65
N TYR A 49 11.15 6.29 -3.95
CA TYR A 49 10.38 5.21 -4.61
C TYR A 49 9.32 5.77 -5.55
N ARG A 50 9.21 5.11 -6.71
CA ARG A 50 8.16 5.36 -7.69
C ARG A 50 7.73 4.03 -8.28
N ALA A 51 6.43 3.75 -8.24
CA ALA A 51 5.87 2.51 -8.78
C ALA A 51 6.12 2.42 -10.30
N ASP A 52 6.36 1.20 -10.78
CA ASP A 52 6.67 0.93 -12.18
C ASP A 52 5.44 0.70 -13.05
N HIS A 53 4.25 0.69 -12.46
CA HIS A 53 3.00 0.45 -13.20
C HIS A 53 1.83 1.16 -12.54
N TRP A 54 0.74 1.29 -13.30
CA TRP A 54 -0.55 1.78 -12.81
C TRP A 54 -1.30 0.63 -12.17
N CYS A 55 -1.72 0.81 -10.93
CA CYS A 55 -2.48 -0.18 -10.19
C CYS A 55 -3.97 0.04 -10.44
N GLN A 56 -4.69 -1.06 -10.70
CA GLN A 56 -6.16 -1.02 -10.86
C GLN A 56 -6.88 -1.76 -9.74
N LYS A 57 -6.15 -2.27 -8.77
CA LYS A 57 -6.74 -2.99 -7.65
C LYS A 57 -7.34 -2.03 -6.63
N GLY A 58 -8.54 -2.35 -6.16
CA GLY A 58 -9.16 -1.64 -5.06
C GLY A 58 -8.48 -1.95 -3.74
N HIS A 59 -8.36 -0.93 -2.89
CA HIS A 59 -7.81 -1.12 -1.55
C HIS A 59 -8.08 0.08 -0.65
N ILE A 60 -7.78 -0.14 0.63
CA ILE A 60 -7.72 0.91 1.64
C ILE A 60 -6.25 1.06 2.01
N VAL A 61 -5.73 2.27 1.93
CA VAL A 61 -4.32 2.57 2.21
C VAL A 61 -4.26 3.62 3.30
N PHE A 62 -3.58 3.29 4.40
CA PHE A 62 -3.36 4.19 5.53
C PHE A 62 -1.88 4.53 5.62
N CYS A 63 -1.55 5.82 5.68
CA CYS A 63 -0.18 6.28 5.85
C CYS A 63 0.20 6.23 7.33
N VAL A 64 1.17 5.37 7.66
CA VAL A 64 1.66 5.18 9.04
C VAL A 64 2.81 6.14 9.33
N ALA A 65 3.72 6.32 8.37
CA ALA A 65 4.90 7.16 8.53
C ALA A 65 5.36 7.70 7.18
N GLY A 66 6.13 8.79 7.20
CA GLY A 66 6.63 9.42 5.99
C GLY A 66 5.52 10.14 5.23
N GLU A 67 5.60 10.10 3.90
CA GLU A 67 4.56 10.68 3.05
C GLU A 67 4.38 9.90 1.77
N LEU A 68 3.13 9.77 1.35
CA LEU A 68 2.75 9.11 0.11
C LEU A 68 2.14 10.13 -0.84
N GLU A 69 2.58 10.14 -2.09
CA GLU A 69 1.86 10.81 -3.17
C GLU A 69 1.20 9.75 -4.05
N THR A 70 -0.11 9.89 -4.26
CA THR A 70 -0.88 9.03 -5.15
C THR A 70 -1.31 9.86 -6.35
N GLU A 71 -0.93 9.40 -7.55
CA GLU A 71 -1.32 9.99 -8.82
C GLU A 71 -2.39 9.13 -9.46
N LEU A 72 -3.48 9.75 -9.90
CA LEU A 72 -4.51 9.08 -10.70
C LEU A 72 -4.20 9.24 -12.19
N ALA A 73 -4.71 8.34 -13.00
CA ALA A 73 -4.44 8.32 -14.44
C ALA A 73 -4.92 9.60 -15.16
N ASP A 74 -5.90 10.30 -14.59
CA ASP A 74 -6.40 11.57 -15.13
C ASP A 74 -5.53 12.78 -14.74
N GLY A 75 -4.46 12.58 -14.00
CA GLY A 75 -3.51 13.62 -13.62
C GLY A 75 -3.73 14.21 -12.24
N ARG A 76 -4.81 13.88 -11.55
CA ARG A 76 -5.01 14.34 -10.17
C ARG A 76 -3.96 13.71 -9.25
N ARG A 77 -3.48 14.48 -8.29
CA ARG A 77 -2.47 14.03 -7.33
C ARG A 77 -2.93 14.34 -5.91
N PHE A 78 -2.68 13.40 -5.01
CA PHE A 78 -3.05 13.50 -3.61
C PHE A 78 -1.86 13.14 -2.74
N ARG A 79 -1.67 13.90 -1.65
CA ARG A 79 -0.59 13.65 -0.70
C ARG A 79 -1.19 13.16 0.61
N LEU A 80 -0.67 12.03 1.12
CA LEU A 80 -1.01 11.53 2.43
C LEU A 80 0.18 11.71 3.37
N VAL A 81 -0.12 12.27 4.53
CA VAL A 81 0.81 12.32 5.68
C VAL A 81 0.32 11.35 6.74
N PRO A 82 1.13 11.04 7.78
CA PRO A 82 0.71 10.09 8.80
C PRO A 82 -0.65 10.41 9.38
N GLY A 83 -1.52 9.39 9.48
CA GLY A 83 -2.89 9.53 9.94
C GLY A 83 -3.93 9.71 8.85
N MET A 84 -3.50 9.89 7.60
CA MET A 84 -4.42 9.98 6.45
C MET A 84 -4.51 8.66 5.72
N SER A 85 -5.65 8.45 5.07
CA SER A 85 -5.90 7.26 4.26
C SER A 85 -6.64 7.61 2.98
N TYR A 86 -6.54 6.73 1.97
CA TYR A 86 -7.43 6.77 0.82
C TYR A 86 -8.05 5.40 0.58
N GLN A 87 -9.13 5.37 -0.14
CA GLN A 87 -9.81 4.16 -0.58
C GLN A 87 -10.14 4.26 -2.07
N VAL A 88 -10.08 3.14 -2.76
CA VAL A 88 -10.43 3.04 -4.18
C VAL A 88 -11.01 1.66 -4.44
N ALA A 89 -12.05 1.59 -5.28
CA ALA A 89 -12.65 0.32 -5.70
C ALA A 89 -11.85 -0.32 -6.84
N ASP A 90 -12.02 -1.63 -7.01
CA ASP A 90 -11.41 -2.35 -8.13
C ASP A 90 -11.80 -1.70 -9.46
N ASN A 91 -10.82 -1.46 -10.32
CA ASN A 91 -10.95 -0.93 -11.67
C ASN A 91 -11.63 0.47 -11.76
N ALA A 92 -11.82 1.14 -10.63
CA ALA A 92 -12.49 2.45 -10.64
C ALA A 92 -11.57 3.55 -11.13
N GLU A 93 -10.35 3.62 -10.56
CA GLU A 93 -9.39 4.65 -10.91
C GLU A 93 -7.98 4.08 -10.89
N PRO A 94 -7.33 3.90 -12.04
CA PRO A 94 -5.92 3.53 -12.08
C PRO A 94 -5.08 4.57 -11.33
N HIS A 95 -4.17 4.08 -10.49
CA HIS A 95 -3.39 4.94 -9.60
C HIS A 95 -1.96 4.43 -9.48
N ARG A 96 -1.06 5.32 -9.11
CA ARG A 96 0.36 5.05 -8.98
C ARG A 96 0.92 5.78 -7.78
N SER A 97 1.74 5.07 -6.99
CA SER A 97 2.33 5.59 -5.76
C SER A 97 3.75 6.08 -5.98
N ARG A 98 4.11 7.14 -5.27
CA ARG A 98 5.50 7.61 -5.16
C ARG A 98 5.70 8.29 -3.80
N THR A 99 6.95 8.41 -3.40
CA THR A 99 7.35 9.15 -2.21
C THR A 99 8.68 9.84 -2.44
N GLY A 100 8.88 11.00 -1.84
CA GLY A 100 10.18 11.66 -1.86
C GLY A 100 11.10 11.16 -0.77
N THR A 101 10.61 11.09 0.45
CA THR A 101 11.44 10.82 1.65
C THR A 101 11.31 9.41 2.20
N GLY A 102 10.38 8.63 1.67
CA GLY A 102 10.02 7.32 2.18
C GLY A 102 8.64 7.34 2.80
N ALA A 103 8.02 6.16 2.87
CA ALA A 103 6.70 6.00 3.45
C ALA A 103 6.53 4.60 4.03
N THR A 104 5.73 4.51 5.09
CA THR A 104 5.22 3.25 5.61
C THR A 104 3.71 3.27 5.51
N LEU A 105 3.15 2.24 4.89
CA LEU A 105 1.74 2.15 4.58
C LEU A 105 1.16 0.87 5.15
N PHE A 106 -0.10 0.94 5.58
CA PHE A 106 -0.90 -0.23 5.92
C PHE A 106 -2.00 -0.36 4.87
N ILE A 107 -2.01 -1.48 4.16
CA ILE A 107 -2.85 -1.68 2.98
C ILE A 107 -3.74 -2.90 3.18
N VAL A 108 -5.03 -2.73 2.93
CA VAL A 108 -6.02 -3.82 3.00
C VAL A 108 -6.71 -3.92 1.64
N ASP A 109 -6.67 -5.11 1.06
CA ASP A 109 -7.37 -5.37 -0.21
C ASP A 109 -7.81 -6.82 -0.43
#